data_a59cefbeb086058e2d3f84088e01665a
#
_entry.id   a59cefbeb086058e2d3f84088e01665a
#
_cell.length_a   1.000
_cell.length_b   1.000
_cell.length_c   1.000
_cell.angle_alpha   90.00
_cell.angle_beta   90.00
_cell.angle_gamma   90.00
#
_symmetry.space_group_name_H-M   'P 1'
#
loop_
_entity.id
_entity.type
_entity.pdbx_description
1 polymer ?
#
loop_
_entity_poly.entity_id
_entity_poly.type
_entity_poly.pdbx_seq_one_letter_code
_entity_poly.pdbx_strand_id
1 'polypeptide(L)'
;MRAFSRHGYMQRLEGINTFRRLRILYNRIKMCNSVKECDIWVRHFFDTGYGPRNVLMCYHSRDPRIGYDSDTVELYYEDNGKILFYVKCTRTKVNFIYNYGRTRLTDEAIWKAIEELEELSYPLLERYMRNK
;
A
#
# COMPACT_ATOMS: atom_id res chain seq x y z
N MET A 1 -10.25 -16.11 -22.88
CA MET A 1 -8.93 -16.12 -22.22
C MET A 1 -8.16 -14.86 -22.54
N ARG A 2 -7.56 -14.27 -21.55
CA ARG A 2 -6.75 -13.07 -21.78
C ARG A 2 -5.48 -13.42 -22.53
N ALA A 3 -5.10 -12.58 -23.49
CA ALA A 3 -3.80 -12.71 -24.13
C ALA A 3 -2.72 -12.48 -23.07
N PHE A 4 -1.80 -13.42 -22.92
CA PHE A 4 -0.77 -13.38 -21.91
C PHE A 4 0.11 -12.13 -22.02
N SER A 5 0.51 -11.76 -23.24
CA SER A 5 1.32 -10.58 -23.49
C SER A 5 0.62 -9.29 -23.10
N ARG A 6 -0.67 -9.18 -23.36
CA ARG A 6 -1.47 -8.02 -22.98
C ARG A 6 -1.56 -7.90 -21.46
N HIS A 7 -1.75 -9.02 -20.79
CA HIS A 7 -1.80 -9.04 -19.33
C HIS A 7 -0.47 -8.56 -18.73
N GLY A 8 0.66 -9.04 -19.24
CA GLY A 8 1.96 -8.61 -18.76
C GLY A 8 2.24 -7.13 -18.98
N TYR A 9 1.80 -6.58 -20.12
CA TYR A 9 1.92 -5.15 -20.41
C TYR A 9 1.10 -4.31 -19.45
N MET A 10 -0.14 -4.68 -19.22
CA MET A 10 -1.03 -3.98 -18.28
C MET A 10 -0.50 -4.03 -16.85
N GLN A 11 0.05 -5.16 -16.41
CA GLN A 11 0.66 -5.29 -15.10
C GLN A 11 1.83 -4.33 -14.92
N ARG A 12 2.65 -4.13 -15.92
CA ARG A 12 3.79 -3.20 -15.82
C ARG A 12 3.34 -1.75 -15.69
N LEU A 13 2.32 -1.33 -16.44
CA LEU A 13 1.75 0.00 -16.32
C LEU A 13 1.12 0.22 -14.94
N GLU A 14 0.37 -0.77 -14.47
CA GLU A 14 -0.21 -0.75 -13.14
C GLU A 14 0.88 -0.67 -12.07
N GLY A 15 2.00 -1.36 -12.28
CA GLY A 15 3.13 -1.35 -11.35
C GLY A 15 3.68 0.05 -11.13
N ILE A 16 3.94 0.79 -12.20
CA ILE A 16 4.45 2.16 -12.12
C ILE A 16 3.45 3.07 -11.40
N ASN A 17 2.19 3.02 -11.79
CA ASN A 17 1.15 3.86 -11.20
C ASN A 17 0.89 3.50 -9.75
N THR A 18 0.81 2.21 -9.44
CA THR A 18 0.58 1.72 -8.08
C THR A 18 1.74 2.09 -7.16
N PHE A 19 2.97 1.95 -7.64
CA PHE A 19 4.14 2.33 -6.85
C PHE A 19 4.05 3.80 -6.42
N ARG A 20 3.72 4.70 -7.35
CA ARG A 20 3.57 6.12 -7.07
C ARG A 20 2.44 6.38 -6.07
N ARG A 21 1.31 5.77 -6.29
CA ARG A 21 0.11 5.92 -5.44
C ARG A 21 0.39 5.45 -4.02
N LEU A 22 0.95 4.26 -3.86
CA LEU A 22 1.26 3.71 -2.54
C LEU A 22 2.36 4.51 -1.85
N ARG A 23 3.32 5.03 -2.58
CA ARG A 23 4.35 5.88 -2.01
C ARG A 23 3.79 7.20 -1.49
N ILE A 24 2.85 7.79 -2.22
CA ILE A 24 2.16 9.00 -1.77
C ILE A 24 1.36 8.70 -0.50
N LEU A 25 0.64 7.59 -0.47
CA LEU A 25 -0.10 7.16 0.71
C LEU A 25 0.83 6.97 1.91
N TYR A 26 1.94 6.28 1.71
CA TYR A 26 2.96 6.09 2.74
C TYR A 26 3.46 7.43 3.29
N ASN A 27 3.78 8.37 2.42
CA ASN A 27 4.27 9.68 2.84
C ASN A 27 3.23 10.45 3.66
N ARG A 28 1.96 10.39 3.28
CA ARG A 28 0.89 11.04 4.04
C ARG A 28 0.78 10.46 5.44
N ILE A 29 0.79 9.13 5.55
CA ILE A 29 0.72 8.43 6.83
C ILE A 29 1.94 8.79 7.69
N LYS A 30 3.12 8.75 7.11
CA LYS A 30 4.37 9.05 7.80
C LYS A 30 4.40 10.46 8.36
N MET A 31 4.01 11.44 7.56
CA MET A 31 3.99 12.85 7.97
C MET A 31 3.07 13.09 9.16
N CYS A 32 1.96 12.39 9.23
CA CYS A 32 0.95 12.62 10.27
C CYS A 32 1.17 11.83 11.56
N ASN A 33 2.09 10.88 11.57
CA ASN A 33 2.31 10.01 12.71
C ASN A 33 3.59 10.33 13.51
N SER A 34 4.24 11.44 13.22
CA SER A 34 5.46 11.89 13.92
C SER A 34 6.51 10.77 14.00
N VAL A 35 6.67 10.03 12.91
CA VAL A 35 7.56 8.87 12.83
C VAL A 35 9.01 9.34 12.73
N LYS A 36 9.90 8.67 13.46
CA LYS A 36 11.33 8.95 13.40
C LYS A 36 11.87 8.53 12.03
N GLU A 37 12.91 9.22 11.57
CA GLU A 37 13.53 8.91 10.27
C GLU A 37 14.00 7.47 10.13
N CYS A 38 14.40 6.86 11.24
CA CYS A 38 14.85 5.47 11.26
C CYS A 38 13.71 4.45 11.22
N ASP A 39 12.47 4.91 11.40
CA ASP A 39 11.31 4.01 11.37
C ASP A 39 10.89 3.80 9.93
N ILE A 40 11.14 2.61 9.43
CA ILE A 40 10.79 2.24 8.06
C ILE A 40 9.30 1.89 7.97
N TRP A 41 8.79 1.19 8.97
CA TRP A 41 7.41 0.75 9.01
C TRP A 41 6.55 1.75 9.77
N VAL A 42 5.41 2.11 9.17
CA VAL A 42 4.45 3.06 9.74
C VAL A 42 3.08 2.40 9.80
N ARG A 43 2.47 2.44 10.97
CA ARG A 43 1.11 1.92 11.16
C ARG A 43 0.13 3.08 11.27
N HIS A 44 -1.02 2.94 10.63
CA HIS A 44 -2.11 3.90 10.75
C HIS A 44 -3.45 3.18 10.80
N PHE A 45 -4.35 3.73 11.60
CA PHE A 45 -5.69 3.19 11.76
C PHE A 45 -6.66 4.04 10.96
N PHE A 46 -7.35 3.40 10.01
CA PHE A 46 -8.36 4.07 9.20
C PHE A 46 -9.75 3.55 9.53
N ASP A 47 -10.72 4.44 9.56
CA ASP A 47 -12.12 4.08 9.68
C ASP A 47 -12.70 4.05 8.26
N THR A 48 -12.89 2.86 7.73
CA THR A 48 -13.37 2.66 6.37
C THR A 48 -14.86 2.36 6.35
N GLY A 49 -15.45 2.35 5.16
CA GLY A 49 -16.83 1.93 4.99
C GLY A 49 -17.10 0.48 5.38
N TYR A 50 -16.06 -0.33 5.54
CA TYR A 50 -16.12 -1.73 5.97
C TYR A 50 -15.75 -1.90 7.43
N GLY A 51 -15.68 -0.81 8.19
CA GLY A 51 -15.23 -0.79 9.57
C GLY A 51 -13.78 -0.37 9.70
N PRO A 52 -13.25 -0.35 10.94
CA PRO A 52 -11.88 0.08 11.18
C PRO A 52 -10.86 -0.91 10.61
N ARG A 53 -9.81 -0.36 10.00
CA ARG A 53 -8.72 -1.14 9.41
C ARG A 53 -7.38 -0.59 9.84
N ASN A 54 -6.48 -1.46 10.20
CA ASN A 54 -5.08 -1.10 10.39
C ASN A 54 -4.34 -1.24 9.09
N VAL A 55 -3.52 -0.25 8.79
CA VAL A 55 -2.64 -0.28 7.63
C VAL A 55 -1.21 -0.17 8.13
N LEU A 56 -0.38 -1.12 7.72
CA LEU A 56 1.04 -1.10 8.02
C LEU A 56 1.79 -0.99 6.70
N MET A 57 2.55 0.08 6.55
CA MET A 57 3.27 0.35 5.31
C MET A 57 4.73 0.58 5.54
N CYS A 58 5.54 0.22 4.56
CA CYS A 58 6.93 0.66 4.50
C CYS A 58 7.30 1.06 3.08
N TYR A 59 8.30 1.93 3.01
CA TYR A 59 9.02 2.20 1.78
C TYR A 59 10.50 1.88 2.03
N HIS A 60 11.08 1.16 1.11
CA HIS A 60 12.50 0.81 1.20
C HIS A 60 13.21 1.11 -0.11
N SER A 61 14.26 1.90 -0.05
CA SER A 61 15.12 2.14 -1.21
C SER A 61 15.86 0.87 -1.57
N ARG A 62 16.26 0.77 -2.83
CA ARG A 62 17.06 -0.35 -3.31
C ARG A 62 18.27 -0.57 -2.39
N ASP A 63 18.36 -1.77 -1.81
CA ASP A 63 19.50 -2.22 -1.02
C ASP A 63 19.65 -3.73 -1.16
N PRO A 64 20.43 -4.20 -2.15
CA PRO A 64 20.58 -5.65 -2.38
C PRO A 64 21.17 -6.40 -1.20
N ARG A 65 21.90 -5.70 -0.30
CA ARG A 65 22.52 -6.34 0.88
C ARG A 65 21.49 -6.91 1.84
N ILE A 66 20.29 -6.34 1.86
CA ILE A 66 19.21 -6.80 2.74
C ILE A 66 18.01 -7.35 1.96
N GLY A 67 18.23 -7.70 0.68
CA GLY A 67 17.24 -8.37 -0.12
C GLY A 67 16.29 -7.48 -0.90
N TYR A 68 16.52 -6.16 -0.94
CA TYR A 68 15.71 -5.23 -1.73
C TYR A 68 16.43 -4.87 -3.02
N ASP A 69 16.16 -5.61 -4.07
CA ASP A 69 16.78 -5.40 -5.40
C ASP A 69 16.27 -4.16 -6.12
N SER A 70 15.15 -3.61 -5.67
CA SER A 70 14.53 -2.42 -6.24
C SER A 70 13.90 -1.59 -5.13
N ASP A 71 13.66 -0.31 -5.41
CA ASP A 71 12.82 0.51 -4.53
C ASP A 71 11.47 -0.19 -4.38
N THR A 72 11.04 -0.37 -3.15
CA THR A 72 9.86 -1.18 -2.84
C THR A 72 8.95 -0.45 -1.84
N VAL A 73 7.66 -0.48 -2.11
CA VAL A 73 6.64 -0.09 -1.13
C VAL A 73 5.81 -1.31 -0.79
N GLU A 74 5.51 -1.48 0.49
CA GLU A 74 4.73 -2.62 0.98
C GLU A 74 3.56 -2.11 1.81
N LEU A 75 2.44 -2.80 1.72
CA LEU A 75 1.23 -2.48 2.46
C LEU A 75 0.61 -3.77 2.99
N TYR A 76 0.45 -3.83 4.31
CA TYR A 76 -0.38 -4.83 4.98
C TYR A 76 -1.70 -4.17 5.37
N TYR A 77 -2.79 -4.78 4.98
CA TYR A 77 -4.13 -4.33 5.29
C TYR A 77 -4.74 -5.31 6.29
N GLU A 78 -5.03 -4.82 7.51
CA GLU A 78 -5.42 -5.68 8.62
C GLU A 78 -6.79 -5.34 9.17
N ASP A 79 -7.52 -6.37 9.57
CA ASP A 79 -8.78 -6.27 10.28
C ASP A 79 -8.68 -7.08 11.57
N ASN A 80 -8.88 -6.45 12.73
CA ASN A 80 -8.78 -7.09 14.04
C ASN A 80 -7.48 -7.89 14.23
N GLY A 81 -6.36 -7.32 13.77
CA GLY A 81 -5.07 -7.96 13.88
C GLY A 81 -4.81 -9.07 12.86
N LYS A 82 -5.77 -9.33 11.98
CA LYS A 82 -5.61 -10.33 10.92
C LYS A 82 -5.31 -9.63 9.61
N ILE A 83 -4.32 -10.13 8.89
CA ILE A 83 -3.97 -9.60 7.57
C ILE A 83 -5.03 -10.07 6.58
N LEU A 84 -5.70 -9.12 5.94
CA LEU A 84 -6.65 -9.41 4.88
C LEU A 84 -5.96 -9.54 3.53
N PHE A 85 -5.00 -8.66 3.26
CA PHE A 85 -4.15 -8.79 2.10
C PHE A 85 -2.82 -8.08 2.32
N TYR A 86 -1.86 -8.43 1.48
CA TYR A 86 -0.54 -7.82 1.47
C TYR A 86 -0.16 -7.51 0.03
N VAL A 87 0.30 -6.29 -0.19
CA VAL A 87 0.76 -5.82 -1.49
C VAL A 87 2.24 -5.47 -1.39
N LYS A 88 3.03 -6.02 -2.30
CA LYS A 88 4.42 -5.64 -2.49
C LYS A 88 4.56 -5.06 -3.88
N CYS A 89 5.05 -3.84 -3.96
CA CYS A 89 5.07 -3.11 -5.22
C CYS A 89 6.44 -2.50 -5.48
N THR A 90 6.96 -2.76 -6.66
CA THR A 90 8.12 -2.05 -7.20
C THR A 90 7.65 -1.19 -8.36
N ARG A 91 8.56 -0.44 -8.97
CA ARG A 91 8.20 0.42 -10.12
C ARG A 91 7.71 -0.38 -11.33
N THR A 92 8.04 -1.66 -11.41
CA THR A 92 7.73 -2.49 -12.57
C THR A 92 6.73 -3.60 -12.28
N LYS A 93 6.44 -3.88 -11.01
CA LYS A 93 5.63 -5.05 -10.66
C LYS A 93 4.80 -4.83 -9.42
N VAL A 94 3.54 -5.23 -9.48
CA VAL A 94 2.62 -5.29 -8.35
C VAL A 94 2.37 -6.76 -8.01
N ASN A 95 2.69 -7.15 -6.78
CA ASN A 95 2.40 -8.48 -6.27
C ASN A 95 1.36 -8.38 -5.18
N PHE A 96 0.16 -8.88 -5.44
CA PHE A 96 -0.83 -9.15 -4.41
C PHE A 96 -0.51 -10.53 -3.86
N ILE A 97 0.41 -10.57 -2.87
CA ILE A 97 1.01 -11.85 -2.48
C ILE A 97 0.03 -12.69 -1.70
N TYR A 98 -0.91 -12.09 -0.97
CA TYR A 98 -1.81 -12.87 -0.15
C TYR A 98 -3.14 -12.26 0.14
N ASN A 99 -3.98 -13.16 0.30
CA ASN A 99 -5.35 -13.12 0.66
C ASN A 99 -5.56 -14.06 1.84
N TYR A 100 -5.48 -13.56 3.04
CA TYR A 100 -5.47 -14.36 4.25
C TYR A 100 -6.87 -14.53 4.86
N GLY A 101 -7.87 -14.72 4.11
CA GLY A 101 -9.21 -14.89 4.66
C GLY A 101 -9.85 -16.22 4.25
N ARG A 102 -10.96 -16.56 4.89
CA ARG A 102 -11.78 -17.67 4.45
C ARG A 102 -12.34 -17.42 3.05
N THR A 103 -12.66 -16.16 2.76
CA THR A 103 -13.12 -15.72 1.46
C THR A 103 -11.99 -14.92 0.82
N ARG A 104 -11.51 -15.41 -0.28
CA ARG A 104 -10.45 -14.76 -1.02
C ARG A 104 -10.96 -13.49 -1.67
N LEU A 105 -10.31 -12.37 -1.38
CA LEU A 105 -10.63 -11.10 -2.02
C LEU A 105 -10.19 -11.16 -3.49
N THR A 106 -10.98 -10.58 -4.37
CA THR A 106 -10.59 -10.42 -5.76
C THR A 106 -9.58 -9.27 -5.87
N ASP A 107 -8.81 -9.24 -6.94
CA ASP A 107 -7.90 -8.12 -7.21
C ASP A 107 -8.67 -6.81 -7.26
N GLU A 108 -9.86 -6.84 -7.82
CA GLU A 108 -10.75 -5.68 -7.89
C GLU A 108 -11.12 -5.15 -6.50
N ALA A 109 -11.43 -6.06 -5.56
CA ALA A 109 -11.73 -5.69 -4.19
C ALA A 109 -10.51 -5.09 -3.48
N ILE A 110 -9.31 -5.62 -3.74
CA ILE A 110 -8.06 -5.07 -3.20
C ILE A 110 -7.82 -3.66 -3.74
N TRP A 111 -8.00 -3.46 -5.05
CA TRP A 111 -7.86 -2.14 -5.66
C TRP A 111 -8.84 -1.13 -5.08
N LYS A 112 -10.08 -1.56 -4.87
CA LYS A 112 -11.11 -0.72 -4.27
C LYS A 112 -10.75 -0.32 -2.84
N ALA A 113 -10.18 -1.25 -2.07
CA ALA A 113 -9.72 -0.96 -0.73
C ALA A 113 -8.58 0.07 -0.75
N ILE A 114 -7.64 -0.06 -1.67
CA ILE A 114 -6.54 0.91 -1.83
C ILE A 114 -7.09 2.30 -2.18
N GLU A 115 -8.03 2.38 -3.10
CA GLU A 115 -8.66 3.64 -3.47
C GLU A 115 -9.34 4.30 -2.26
N GLU A 116 -10.02 3.51 -1.44
CA GLU A 116 -10.64 4.02 -0.23
C GLU A 116 -9.62 4.57 0.75
N LEU A 117 -8.49 3.89 0.93
CA LEU A 117 -7.40 4.38 1.77
C LEU A 117 -6.84 5.70 1.26
N GLU A 118 -6.70 5.84 -0.05
CA GLU A 118 -6.24 7.08 -0.66
C GLU A 118 -7.19 8.23 -0.32
N GLU A 119 -8.49 8.01 -0.48
CA GLU A 119 -9.49 9.02 -0.13
C GLU A 119 -9.43 9.40 1.35
N LEU A 120 -9.31 8.42 2.22
CA LEU A 120 -9.22 8.64 3.66
C LEU A 120 -7.92 9.32 4.08
N SER A 121 -6.90 9.26 3.25
CA SER A 121 -5.60 9.87 3.54
C SER A 121 -5.55 11.38 3.28
N TYR A 122 -6.48 11.95 2.52
CA TYR A 122 -6.50 13.39 2.25
C TYR A 122 -6.63 14.23 3.52
N PRO A 123 -7.52 13.91 4.46
CA PRO A 123 -7.60 14.67 5.71
C PRO A 123 -6.32 14.65 6.53
N LEU A 124 -5.50 13.61 6.40
CA LEU A 124 -4.21 13.54 7.09
C LEU A 124 -3.27 14.62 6.57
N LEU A 125 -3.21 14.80 5.27
CA LEU A 125 -2.38 15.84 4.67
C LEU A 125 -2.83 17.23 5.09
N GLU A 126 -4.14 17.49 5.08
CA GLU A 126 -4.70 18.77 5.52
C GLU A 126 -4.34 19.07 6.97
N ARG A 127 -4.46 18.07 7.84
CA ARG A 127 -4.09 18.19 9.25
C ARG A 127 -2.62 18.53 9.42
N TYR A 128 -1.76 17.86 8.66
CA TYR A 128 -0.33 18.14 8.66
C TYR A 128 -0.04 19.58 8.24
N MET A 129 -0.66 20.05 7.17
CA MET A 129 -0.47 21.39 6.66
C MET A 129 -0.96 22.46 7.63
N ARG A 130 -2.06 22.19 8.36
CA ARG A 130 -2.58 23.14 9.37
C ARG A 130 -1.67 23.27 10.59
N ASN A 131 -1.01 22.18 10.97
CA ASN A 131 -0.14 22.14 12.13
C ASN A 131 1.29 22.62 11.84
N LYS A 132 1.56 22.93 10.59
CA LYS A 132 2.87 23.39 10.15
C LYS A 132 2.98 24.95 10.26
#